data_29dcc2c793dbf20c6f0a34490ae5eb42
#
_entry.id   29dcc2c793dbf20c6f0a34490ae5eb42
#
_cell.length_a   1.000
_cell.length_b   1.000
_cell.length_c   1.000
_cell.angle_alpha   90.00
_cell.angle_beta   90.00
_cell.angle_gamma   90.00
#
_symmetry.space_group_name_H-M   'P 1'
#
loop_
_entity.id
_entity.type
_entity.pdbx_description
1 polymer ?
#
loop_
_entity_poly.entity_id
_entity_poly.type
_entity_poly.pdbx_seq_one_letter_code
_entity_poly.pdbx_strand_id
1 'polypeptide(L)'
;MKALTRTDFNFPGQKEVYHGKVRDVYNINDDLMVMVATDRISAFDVVLPKGIPFKGQVLNQIAAKFLDASADIVPNWKLATPDPMVTVGLKCEGFRVELIIRGYLTGSAWREYKAGNRTLCGITLPEGMKENQKFPKPIITPTTKADEGHDENISKEEIIAQGLVSKEDYEVMEKYTYALFELGTKMAAEKGLILVDTKYEFGKRDGKVYLIDEVHTPDSSRYFYAEGYEEKFAKGEPQKQLSKEFVRQWLIDHNFMNQPGQVMPEITDEYAESVSDRYIELYEHITGETFVPAPGDDAAARIEQNINAFLNK
;
A
#
# COMPACT_ATOMS: atom_id res chain seq x y z
N MET A 1 6.65 -17.36 15.93
CA MET A 1 7.70 -17.18 14.88
C MET A 1 8.36 -15.83 15.09
N LYS A 2 9.67 -15.71 14.90
CA LYS A 2 10.38 -14.42 15.00
C LYS A 2 10.09 -13.58 13.76
N ALA A 3 9.66 -12.33 13.95
CA ALA A 3 9.40 -11.41 12.86
C ALA A 3 10.70 -11.08 12.08
N LEU A 4 10.63 -11.09 10.74
CA LEU A 4 11.73 -10.72 9.86
C LEU A 4 11.71 -9.21 9.63
N THR A 5 12.61 -8.48 10.30
CA THR A 5 12.63 -7.01 10.21
C THR A 5 13.71 -6.44 9.30
N ARG A 6 14.64 -7.26 8.82
CA ARG A 6 15.70 -6.86 7.89
C ARG A 6 16.27 -8.07 7.17
N THR A 7 16.67 -7.86 5.93
CA THR A 7 17.45 -8.82 5.14
C THR A 7 18.75 -8.15 4.69
N ASP A 8 19.84 -8.94 4.61
CA ASP A 8 21.14 -8.50 4.13
C ASP A 8 21.71 -9.62 3.25
N PHE A 9 21.07 -9.85 2.11
CA PHE A 9 21.47 -10.89 1.14
C PHE A 9 22.51 -10.37 0.16
N ASN A 10 23.22 -11.29 -0.46
CA ASN A 10 24.17 -11.01 -1.53
C ASN A 10 23.90 -11.94 -2.71
N PHE A 11 23.17 -11.44 -3.71
CA PHE A 11 22.77 -12.21 -4.87
C PHE A 11 23.76 -12.04 -6.05
N PRO A 12 23.90 -13.05 -6.92
CA PRO A 12 24.62 -12.89 -8.18
C PRO A 12 24.06 -11.72 -9.00
N GLY A 13 24.94 -10.82 -9.44
CA GLY A 13 24.55 -9.65 -10.22
C GLY A 13 23.91 -8.52 -9.42
N GLN A 14 23.83 -8.62 -8.10
CA GLN A 14 23.33 -7.54 -7.25
C GLN A 14 24.18 -6.27 -7.41
N LYS A 15 23.51 -5.15 -7.67
CA LYS A 15 24.15 -3.82 -7.82
C LYS A 15 23.94 -2.96 -6.58
N GLU A 16 22.77 -3.08 -5.99
CA GLU A 16 22.33 -2.19 -4.92
C GLU A 16 21.31 -2.89 -4.04
N VAL A 17 21.24 -2.50 -2.78
CA VAL A 17 20.13 -2.82 -1.87
C VAL A 17 19.60 -1.52 -1.25
N TYR A 18 18.28 -1.39 -1.23
CA TYR A 18 17.59 -0.31 -0.56
C TYR A 18 16.69 -0.87 0.54
N HIS A 19 16.86 -0.36 1.77
CA HIS A 19 16.02 -0.72 2.91
C HIS A 19 14.96 0.35 3.13
N GLY A 20 13.76 0.10 2.62
CA GLY A 20 12.62 0.99 2.80
C GLY A 20 11.96 0.85 4.17
N LYS A 21 10.86 1.58 4.39
CA LYS A 21 10.11 1.55 5.67
C LYS A 21 9.59 0.14 6.00
N VAL A 22 9.20 -0.66 5.00
CA VAL A 22 8.59 -2.00 5.19
C VAL A 22 9.12 -3.07 4.23
N ARG A 23 9.92 -2.70 3.24
CA ARG A 23 10.48 -3.61 2.23
C ARG A 23 11.98 -3.42 2.07
N ASP A 24 12.66 -4.52 1.78
CA ASP A 24 14.04 -4.51 1.32
C ASP A 24 14.06 -4.82 -0.17
N VAL A 25 14.73 -3.99 -0.96
CA VAL A 25 14.71 -4.02 -2.42
C VAL A 25 16.11 -4.22 -2.96
N TYR A 26 16.31 -5.27 -3.73
CA TYR A 26 17.58 -5.63 -4.36
C TYR A 26 17.50 -5.42 -5.86
N ASN A 27 18.39 -4.59 -6.41
CA ASN A 27 18.52 -4.40 -7.85
C ASN A 27 19.51 -5.42 -8.42
N ILE A 28 19.07 -6.20 -9.41
CA ILE A 28 19.85 -7.28 -10.02
C ILE A 28 20.12 -6.94 -11.49
N ASN A 29 21.40 -6.81 -11.87
CA ASN A 29 21.87 -6.56 -13.24
C ASN A 29 21.21 -5.34 -13.93
N ASP A 30 20.73 -4.35 -13.15
CA ASP A 30 20.00 -3.17 -13.65
C ASP A 30 18.70 -3.49 -14.42
N ASP A 31 18.23 -4.71 -14.37
CA ASP A 31 17.10 -5.22 -15.14
C ASP A 31 15.97 -5.75 -14.26
N LEU A 32 16.32 -6.46 -13.21
CA LEU A 32 15.39 -7.05 -12.25
C LEU A 32 15.44 -6.36 -10.91
N MET A 33 14.30 -6.39 -10.25
CA MET A 33 14.13 -5.95 -8.86
C MET A 33 13.57 -7.10 -8.05
N VAL A 34 14.23 -7.44 -6.94
CA VAL A 34 13.76 -8.39 -5.94
C VAL A 34 13.28 -7.60 -4.74
N MET A 35 11.99 -7.67 -4.45
CA MET A 35 11.37 -6.96 -3.34
C MET A 35 10.97 -7.95 -2.26
N VAL A 36 11.55 -7.81 -1.08
CA VAL A 36 11.22 -8.60 0.11
C VAL A 36 10.32 -7.78 1.01
N ALA A 37 9.08 -8.20 1.17
CA ALA A 37 8.17 -7.62 2.16
C ALA A 37 8.56 -8.14 3.54
N THR A 38 9.05 -7.25 4.39
CA THR A 38 9.44 -7.58 5.76
C THR A 38 8.27 -7.44 6.74
N ASP A 39 8.46 -7.90 7.95
CA ASP A 39 7.49 -7.77 9.03
C ASP A 39 7.53 -6.40 9.73
N ARG A 40 8.32 -5.45 9.19
CA ARG A 40 8.28 -4.06 9.67
C ARG A 40 6.91 -3.45 9.43
N ILE A 41 6.47 -2.62 10.36
CA ILE A 41 5.28 -1.79 10.23
C ILE A 41 5.66 -0.32 10.42
N SER A 42 5.08 0.54 9.62
CA SER A 42 5.30 1.99 9.69
C SER A 42 3.99 2.72 9.85
N ALA A 43 3.93 3.69 10.75
CA ALA A 43 2.81 4.60 10.93
C ALA A 43 3.34 5.99 11.27
N PHE A 44 2.66 7.07 10.81
CA PHE A 44 3.12 8.45 10.99
C PHE A 44 4.57 8.66 10.51
N ASP A 45 4.93 8.05 9.36
CA ASP A 45 6.25 8.08 8.71
C ASP A 45 7.42 7.52 9.52
N VAL A 46 7.15 6.85 10.64
CA VAL A 46 8.16 6.16 11.44
C VAL A 46 7.95 4.65 11.40
N VAL A 47 9.06 3.91 11.30
CA VAL A 47 9.06 2.45 11.45
C VAL A 47 8.95 2.13 12.93
N LEU A 48 7.97 1.32 13.30
CA LEU A 48 7.78 0.92 14.70
C LEU A 48 8.92 -0.02 15.14
N PRO A 49 9.31 0.01 16.43
CA PRO A 49 10.50 -0.71 16.90
C PRO A 49 10.35 -2.22 16.89
N LYS A 50 9.13 -2.74 16.76
CA LYS A 50 8.83 -4.18 16.76
C LYS A 50 8.19 -4.61 15.46
N GLY A 51 8.67 -5.71 14.89
CA GLY A 51 8.07 -6.35 13.72
C GLY A 51 6.77 -7.08 14.07
N ILE A 52 5.87 -7.17 13.12
CA ILE A 52 4.59 -7.85 13.23
C ILE A 52 4.70 -9.21 12.53
N PRO A 53 4.62 -10.34 13.25
CA PRO A 53 4.74 -11.66 12.65
C PRO A 53 3.78 -11.84 11.45
N PHE A 54 4.24 -12.48 10.38
CA PHE A 54 3.51 -12.77 9.15
C PHE A 54 3.06 -11.57 8.32
N LYS A 55 3.29 -10.33 8.77
CA LYS A 55 2.85 -9.13 8.03
C LYS A 55 3.43 -9.08 6.62
N GLY A 56 4.72 -9.36 6.47
CA GLY A 56 5.38 -9.38 5.16
C GLY A 56 4.76 -10.40 4.22
N GLN A 57 4.47 -11.60 4.71
CA GLN A 57 3.81 -12.63 3.93
C GLN A 57 2.39 -12.19 3.49
N VAL A 58 1.60 -11.68 4.42
CA VAL A 58 0.25 -11.18 4.13
C VAL A 58 0.26 -10.12 3.04
N LEU A 59 1.11 -9.10 3.18
CA LEU A 59 1.18 -8.00 2.21
C LEU A 59 1.63 -8.47 0.83
N ASN A 60 2.68 -9.29 0.77
CA ASN A 60 3.20 -9.75 -0.51
C ASN A 60 2.22 -10.66 -1.25
N GLN A 61 1.55 -11.56 -0.55
CA GLN A 61 0.57 -12.46 -1.17
C GLN A 61 -0.68 -11.71 -1.65
N ILE A 62 -1.18 -10.72 -0.90
CA ILE A 62 -2.28 -9.86 -1.37
C ILE A 62 -1.83 -9.08 -2.61
N ALA A 63 -0.68 -8.40 -2.56
CA ALA A 63 -0.16 -7.64 -3.69
C ALA A 63 0.01 -8.52 -4.94
N ALA A 64 0.62 -9.69 -4.80
CA ALA A 64 0.83 -10.63 -5.90
C ALA A 64 -0.48 -11.06 -6.55
N LYS A 65 -1.50 -11.38 -5.76
CA LYS A 65 -2.83 -11.76 -6.26
C LYS A 65 -3.47 -10.64 -7.10
N PHE A 66 -3.41 -9.40 -6.65
CA PHE A 66 -3.98 -8.27 -7.39
C PHE A 66 -3.13 -7.87 -8.59
N LEU A 67 -1.79 -7.99 -8.53
CA LEU A 67 -0.92 -7.80 -9.68
C LEU A 67 -1.22 -8.83 -10.78
N ASP A 68 -1.45 -10.10 -10.41
CA ASP A 68 -1.86 -11.13 -11.38
C ASP A 68 -3.23 -10.83 -11.97
N ALA A 69 -4.22 -10.47 -11.15
CA ALA A 69 -5.56 -10.15 -11.60
C ALA A 69 -5.61 -8.90 -12.51
N SER A 70 -4.66 -7.98 -12.38
CA SER A 70 -4.57 -6.74 -13.17
C SER A 70 -3.74 -6.88 -14.46
N ALA A 71 -3.02 -7.98 -14.66
CA ALA A 71 -2.00 -8.11 -15.70
C ALA A 71 -2.51 -7.88 -17.14
N ASP A 72 -3.76 -8.30 -17.43
CA ASP A 72 -4.41 -8.10 -18.72
C ASP A 72 -5.00 -6.69 -18.91
N ILE A 73 -5.09 -5.91 -17.83
CA ILE A 73 -5.72 -4.58 -17.81
C ILE A 73 -4.65 -3.48 -17.80
N VAL A 74 -3.64 -3.65 -16.93
CA VAL A 74 -2.56 -2.68 -16.73
C VAL A 74 -1.23 -3.44 -16.69
N PRO A 75 -0.24 -3.07 -17.53
CA PRO A 75 1.09 -3.62 -17.41
C PRO A 75 1.64 -3.39 -16.00
N ASN A 76 2.17 -4.42 -15.38
CA ASN A 76 2.79 -4.29 -14.07
C ASN A 76 4.18 -4.92 -14.02
N TRP A 77 4.93 -4.57 -12.99
CA TRP A 77 6.32 -4.93 -12.83
C TRP A 77 6.57 -6.40 -12.45
N LYS A 78 5.57 -7.11 -11.93
CA LYS A 78 5.71 -8.47 -11.38
C LYS A 78 6.02 -9.49 -12.48
N LEU A 79 7.03 -10.31 -12.23
CA LEU A 79 7.36 -11.49 -13.03
C LEU A 79 7.09 -12.80 -12.27
N ALA A 80 7.47 -12.87 -10.98
CA ALA A 80 7.32 -14.08 -10.17
C ALA A 80 7.21 -13.76 -8.67
N THR A 81 6.73 -14.75 -7.91
CA THR A 81 6.71 -14.78 -6.44
C THR A 81 7.41 -16.04 -5.96
N PRO A 82 8.77 -16.07 -5.95
CA PRO A 82 9.51 -17.28 -5.58
C PRO A 82 9.34 -17.67 -4.11
N ASP A 83 8.96 -16.74 -3.24
CA ASP A 83 8.65 -16.97 -1.83
C ASP A 83 7.40 -16.18 -1.45
N PRO A 84 6.59 -16.62 -0.49
CA PRO A 84 5.41 -15.88 -0.01
C PRO A 84 5.69 -14.45 0.44
N MET A 85 6.92 -14.11 0.80
CA MET A 85 7.35 -12.76 1.20
C MET A 85 8.09 -12.01 0.08
N VAL A 86 8.23 -12.59 -1.13
CA VAL A 86 9.08 -12.04 -2.19
C VAL A 86 8.33 -11.89 -3.50
N THR A 87 8.45 -10.74 -4.12
CA THR A 87 8.11 -10.52 -5.53
C THR A 87 9.38 -10.16 -6.30
N VAL A 88 9.60 -10.83 -7.43
CA VAL A 88 10.63 -10.49 -8.40
C VAL A 88 9.96 -9.90 -9.62
N GLY A 89 10.50 -8.83 -10.14
CA GLY A 89 9.92 -8.15 -11.29
C GLY A 89 10.90 -7.25 -12.04
N LEU A 90 10.36 -6.55 -13.01
CA LEU A 90 11.09 -5.61 -13.85
C LEU A 90 11.52 -4.38 -13.04
N LYS A 91 12.77 -3.96 -13.17
CA LYS A 91 13.20 -2.66 -12.67
C LYS A 91 12.63 -1.58 -13.58
N CYS A 92 11.78 -0.74 -13.00
CA CYS A 92 11.21 0.43 -13.66
C CYS A 92 11.73 1.69 -12.97
N GLU A 93 11.90 2.77 -13.72
CA GLU A 93 12.17 4.09 -13.17
C GLU A 93 10.87 4.66 -12.59
N GLY A 94 10.78 4.75 -11.25
CA GLY A 94 9.58 5.21 -10.57
C GLY A 94 9.32 6.70 -10.79
N PHE A 95 8.08 7.06 -11.06
CA PHE A 95 7.66 8.46 -11.05
C PHE A 95 7.69 9.02 -9.61
N ARG A 96 7.98 10.30 -9.49
CA ARG A 96 8.08 11.00 -8.19
C ARG A 96 6.74 11.48 -7.68
N VAL A 97 5.68 10.78 -8.03
CA VAL A 97 4.31 11.04 -7.59
C VAL A 97 3.60 9.73 -7.29
N GLU A 98 2.67 9.80 -6.36
CA GLU A 98 1.75 8.71 -6.02
C GLU A 98 0.34 9.13 -6.39
N LEU A 99 -0.45 8.24 -6.99
CA LEU A 99 -1.84 8.51 -7.32
C LEU A 99 -2.76 7.83 -6.29
N ILE A 100 -3.40 8.65 -5.45
CA ILE A 100 -4.40 8.18 -4.50
C ILE A 100 -5.77 8.37 -5.12
N ILE A 101 -6.50 7.28 -5.35
CA ILE A 101 -7.88 7.33 -5.82
C ILE A 101 -8.84 7.10 -4.65
N ARG A 102 -9.88 7.91 -4.56
CA ARG A 102 -10.84 7.90 -3.46
C ARG A 102 -12.26 7.77 -3.98
N GLY A 103 -12.93 6.71 -3.54
CA GLY A 103 -14.37 6.53 -3.78
C GLY A 103 -15.24 7.17 -2.70
N TYR A 104 -14.66 7.51 -1.54
CA TYR A 104 -15.36 7.99 -0.35
C TYR A 104 -14.57 9.11 0.33
N LEU A 105 -15.28 10.04 0.95
CA LEU A 105 -14.68 11.14 1.71
C LEU A 105 -14.31 10.66 3.12
N THR A 106 -13.08 10.24 3.31
CA THR A 106 -12.56 9.73 4.59
C THR A 106 -11.07 10.00 4.76
N GLY A 107 -10.52 9.68 5.92
CA GLY A 107 -9.09 9.81 6.20
C GLY A 107 -8.58 11.24 6.07
N SER A 108 -7.46 11.43 5.36
CA SER A 108 -6.87 12.77 5.16
C SER A 108 -7.80 13.71 4.40
N ALA A 109 -8.50 13.21 3.37
CA ALA A 109 -9.46 14.01 2.60
C ALA A 109 -10.60 14.54 3.48
N TRP A 110 -11.12 13.71 4.40
CA TRP A 110 -12.12 14.17 5.36
C TRP A 110 -11.57 15.21 6.33
N ARG A 111 -10.35 15.02 6.85
CA ARG A 111 -9.73 16.01 7.74
C ARG A 111 -9.59 17.37 7.09
N GLU A 112 -9.13 17.43 5.83
CA GLU A 112 -9.06 18.66 5.03
C GLU A 112 -10.47 19.29 4.85
N TYR A 113 -11.43 18.49 4.46
CA TYR A 113 -12.80 18.94 4.26
C TYR A 113 -13.42 19.48 5.54
N LYS A 114 -13.25 18.78 6.67
CA LYS A 114 -13.73 19.21 8.00
C LYS A 114 -13.05 20.49 8.47
N ALA A 115 -11.80 20.71 8.10
CA ALA A 115 -11.06 21.94 8.37
C ALA A 115 -11.53 23.15 7.52
N GLY A 116 -12.47 22.94 6.59
CA GLY A 116 -13.02 23.98 5.74
C GLY A 116 -12.50 24.00 4.30
N ASN A 117 -11.53 23.17 3.97
CA ASN A 117 -11.01 23.08 2.60
C ASN A 117 -12.06 22.44 1.69
N ARG A 118 -12.32 23.09 0.56
CA ARG A 118 -13.24 22.60 -0.48
C ARG A 118 -12.54 22.25 -1.77
N THR A 119 -11.24 22.48 -1.83
CA THR A 119 -10.41 22.10 -2.98
C THR A 119 -9.32 21.16 -2.52
N LEU A 120 -9.25 19.98 -3.12
CA LEU A 120 -8.25 18.96 -2.83
C LEU A 120 -7.55 18.57 -4.15
N CYS A 121 -6.24 18.80 -4.24
CA CYS A 121 -5.43 18.51 -5.44
C CYS A 121 -6.06 19.10 -6.73
N GLY A 122 -6.56 20.34 -6.67
CA GLY A 122 -7.23 21.01 -7.80
C GLY A 122 -8.70 20.63 -8.01
N ILE A 123 -9.24 19.67 -7.26
CA ILE A 123 -10.62 19.20 -7.39
C ILE A 123 -11.51 19.90 -6.36
N THR A 124 -12.56 20.59 -6.83
CA THR A 124 -13.57 21.19 -5.94
C THR A 124 -14.55 20.12 -5.45
N LEU A 125 -14.65 20.01 -4.13
CA LEU A 125 -15.55 19.07 -3.48
C LEU A 125 -16.94 19.73 -3.24
N PRO A 126 -18.04 18.95 -3.37
CA PRO A 126 -19.38 19.45 -3.08
C PRO A 126 -19.54 19.94 -1.62
N GLU A 127 -20.39 20.94 -1.42
CA GLU A 127 -20.77 21.37 -0.06
C GLU A 127 -21.67 20.36 0.65
N GLY A 128 -21.60 20.33 1.98
CA GLY A 128 -22.50 19.53 2.80
C GLY A 128 -22.20 18.03 2.84
N MET A 129 -21.03 17.60 2.34
CA MET A 129 -20.63 16.19 2.44
C MET A 129 -20.33 15.80 3.89
N LYS A 130 -20.58 14.54 4.19
CA LYS A 130 -20.34 13.92 5.50
C LYS A 130 -19.16 12.98 5.46
N GLU A 131 -18.60 12.67 6.61
CA GLU A 131 -17.56 11.64 6.75
C GLU A 131 -18.05 10.29 6.22
N ASN A 132 -17.18 9.60 5.50
CA ASN A 132 -17.44 8.31 4.86
C ASN A 132 -18.49 8.35 3.72
N GLN A 133 -18.88 9.54 3.27
CA GLN A 133 -19.82 9.67 2.15
C GLN A 133 -19.14 9.25 0.84
N LYS A 134 -19.88 8.46 0.06
CA LYS A 134 -19.44 8.08 -1.30
C LYS A 134 -19.42 9.31 -2.21
N PHE A 135 -18.34 9.46 -2.98
CA PHE A 135 -18.30 10.45 -4.05
C PHE A 135 -19.21 10.05 -5.22
N PRO A 136 -19.80 11.01 -5.94
CA PRO A 136 -20.57 10.72 -7.16
C PRO A 136 -19.73 9.99 -8.21
N LYS A 137 -18.44 10.33 -8.29
CA LYS A 137 -17.40 9.69 -9.10
C LYS A 137 -16.12 9.64 -8.26
N PRO A 138 -15.36 8.54 -8.31
CA PRO A 138 -14.05 8.51 -7.65
C PRO A 138 -13.15 9.65 -8.11
N ILE A 139 -12.39 10.22 -7.18
CA ILE A 139 -11.46 11.32 -7.45
C ILE A 139 -10.02 10.86 -7.24
N ILE A 140 -9.10 11.41 -8.05
CA ILE A 140 -7.66 11.16 -7.90
C ILE A 140 -7.04 12.36 -7.23
N THR A 141 -6.38 12.13 -6.09
CA THR A 141 -5.70 13.15 -5.28
C THR A 141 -4.23 12.80 -5.16
N PRO A 142 -3.40 13.25 -6.10
CA PRO A 142 -1.99 12.89 -6.11
C PRO A 142 -1.22 13.48 -4.94
N THR A 143 -0.10 12.82 -4.59
CA THR A 143 0.93 13.36 -3.70
C THR A 143 2.29 13.30 -4.38
N THR A 144 3.18 14.20 -4.00
CA THR A 144 4.60 14.04 -4.30
C THR A 144 5.14 12.82 -3.56
N LYS A 145 6.22 12.24 -4.06
CA LYS A 145 6.99 11.22 -3.35
C LYS A 145 8.30 11.85 -2.92
N ALA A 146 8.35 12.28 -1.66
CA ALA A 146 9.51 12.95 -1.10
C ALA A 146 10.59 11.92 -0.73
N ASP A 147 11.87 12.26 -0.99
CA ASP A 147 13.00 11.46 -0.50
C ASP A 147 13.21 11.70 1.00
N GLU A 148 12.96 12.91 1.46
CA GLU A 148 13.01 13.34 2.86
C GLU A 148 11.78 14.19 3.19
N GLY A 149 11.27 14.08 4.42
CA GLY A 149 10.10 14.82 4.87
C GLY A 149 8.79 14.05 4.65
N HIS A 150 7.74 14.79 4.31
CA HIS A 150 6.39 14.24 4.11
C HIS A 150 5.95 14.42 2.66
N ASP A 151 5.17 13.48 2.17
CA ASP A 151 4.50 13.59 0.89
C ASP A 151 3.44 14.71 0.95
N GLU A 152 3.41 15.57 -0.07
CA GLU A 152 2.53 16.72 -0.13
C GLU A 152 1.47 16.54 -1.22
N ASN A 153 0.25 17.01 -0.94
CA ASN A 153 -0.81 17.05 -1.94
C ASN A 153 -0.38 17.94 -3.12
N ILE A 154 -0.62 17.47 -4.32
CA ILE A 154 -0.28 18.18 -5.56
C ILE A 154 -1.37 17.95 -6.61
N SER A 155 -1.68 18.94 -7.44
CA SER A 155 -2.64 18.79 -8.53
C SER A 155 -1.99 18.20 -9.79
N LYS A 156 -2.82 17.66 -10.69
CA LYS A 156 -2.40 17.21 -12.02
C LYS A 156 -1.66 18.33 -12.78
N GLU A 157 -2.20 19.52 -12.72
CA GLU A 157 -1.67 20.69 -13.41
C GLU A 157 -0.28 21.05 -12.89
N GLU A 158 -0.09 21.01 -11.58
CA GLU A 158 1.22 21.27 -10.94
C GLU A 158 2.23 20.17 -11.24
N ILE A 159 1.83 18.90 -11.25
CA ILE A 159 2.70 17.76 -11.63
C ILE A 159 3.27 17.97 -13.04
N ILE A 160 2.41 18.33 -13.99
CA ILE A 160 2.80 18.56 -15.38
C ILE A 160 3.64 19.83 -15.51
N ALA A 161 3.23 20.92 -14.85
CA ALA A 161 3.93 22.19 -14.90
C ALA A 161 5.35 22.14 -14.28
N GLN A 162 5.53 21.34 -13.24
CA GLN A 162 6.83 21.09 -12.60
C GLN A 162 7.68 20.05 -13.34
N GLY A 163 7.14 19.41 -14.38
CA GLY A 163 7.86 18.37 -15.14
C GLY A 163 8.12 17.08 -14.37
N LEU A 164 7.36 16.82 -13.29
CA LEU A 164 7.48 15.57 -12.50
C LEU A 164 7.02 14.36 -13.31
N VAL A 165 6.01 14.56 -14.15
CA VAL A 165 5.49 13.56 -15.10
C VAL A 165 5.09 14.31 -16.37
N SER A 166 5.36 13.75 -17.55
CA SER A 166 4.84 14.31 -18.80
C SER A 166 3.31 14.22 -18.85
N LYS A 167 2.68 15.10 -19.63
CA LYS A 167 1.23 15.08 -19.79
C LYS A 167 0.75 13.70 -20.30
N GLU A 168 1.45 13.17 -21.30
CA GLU A 168 1.14 11.90 -21.94
C GLU A 168 1.24 10.73 -20.95
N ASP A 169 2.31 10.67 -20.15
CA ASP A 169 2.48 9.63 -19.14
C ASP A 169 1.42 9.77 -18.03
N TYR A 170 1.11 11.01 -17.60
CA TYR A 170 0.08 11.23 -16.58
C TYR A 170 -1.30 10.77 -17.05
N GLU A 171 -1.68 11.03 -18.30
CA GLU A 171 -2.94 10.57 -18.87
C GLU A 171 -3.04 9.03 -18.90
N VAL A 172 -1.92 8.34 -19.15
CA VAL A 172 -1.84 6.88 -19.05
C VAL A 172 -2.00 6.41 -17.60
N MET A 173 -1.27 7.03 -16.67
CA MET A 173 -1.37 6.72 -15.23
C MET A 173 -2.79 6.93 -14.71
N GLU A 174 -3.44 8.03 -15.09
CA GLU A 174 -4.82 8.35 -14.71
C GLU A 174 -5.79 7.27 -15.20
N LYS A 175 -5.69 6.88 -16.48
CA LYS A 175 -6.49 5.80 -17.05
C LYS A 175 -6.28 4.47 -16.31
N TYR A 176 -5.04 4.13 -16.03
CA TYR A 176 -4.69 2.90 -15.30
C TYR A 176 -5.22 2.94 -13.86
N THR A 177 -5.13 4.08 -13.21
CA THR A 177 -5.65 4.28 -11.84
C THR A 177 -7.16 4.01 -11.77
N TYR A 178 -7.96 4.53 -12.70
CA TYR A 178 -9.39 4.23 -12.75
C TYR A 178 -9.68 2.76 -13.02
N ALA A 179 -8.96 2.14 -13.97
CA ALA A 179 -9.16 0.73 -14.33
C ALA A 179 -8.81 -0.21 -13.16
N LEU A 180 -7.71 0.06 -12.45
CA LEU A 180 -7.31 -0.70 -11.27
C LEU A 180 -8.30 -0.55 -10.13
N PHE A 181 -8.83 0.67 -9.91
CA PHE A 181 -9.82 0.91 -8.89
C PHE A 181 -11.15 0.23 -9.17
N GLU A 182 -11.58 0.21 -10.42
CA GLU A 182 -12.77 -0.53 -10.86
C GLU A 182 -12.60 -2.04 -10.63
N LEU A 183 -11.47 -2.62 -11.03
CA LEU A 183 -11.13 -4.01 -10.75
C LEU A 183 -11.14 -4.32 -9.26
N GLY A 184 -10.43 -3.52 -8.46
CA GLY A 184 -10.35 -3.69 -7.01
C GLY A 184 -11.70 -3.54 -6.32
N THR A 185 -12.53 -2.60 -6.77
CA THR A 185 -13.91 -2.41 -6.28
C THR A 185 -14.77 -3.64 -6.54
N LYS A 186 -14.70 -4.21 -7.75
CA LYS A 186 -15.42 -5.43 -8.11
C LYS A 186 -14.97 -6.61 -7.25
N MET A 187 -13.66 -6.83 -7.15
CA MET A 187 -13.10 -7.94 -6.36
C MET A 187 -13.43 -7.81 -4.86
N ALA A 188 -13.41 -6.57 -4.31
CA ALA A 188 -13.82 -6.31 -2.95
C ALA A 188 -15.31 -6.61 -2.73
N ALA A 189 -16.18 -6.19 -3.64
CA ALA A 189 -17.62 -6.42 -3.56
C ALA A 189 -17.96 -7.91 -3.52
N GLU A 190 -17.25 -8.75 -4.27
CA GLU A 190 -17.40 -10.21 -4.25
C GLU A 190 -17.08 -10.84 -2.87
N LYS A 191 -16.37 -10.11 -2.01
CA LYS A 191 -16.00 -10.49 -0.64
C LYS A 191 -16.80 -9.75 0.44
N GLY A 192 -17.86 -9.04 0.05
CA GLY A 192 -18.66 -8.23 0.98
C GLY A 192 -17.91 -7.00 1.52
N LEU A 193 -16.92 -6.51 0.77
CA LEU A 193 -16.11 -5.36 1.11
C LEU A 193 -16.36 -4.20 0.13
N ILE A 194 -16.08 -2.99 0.60
CA ILE A 194 -16.06 -1.76 -0.18
C ILE A 194 -14.60 -1.30 -0.24
N LEU A 195 -14.01 -1.21 -1.41
CA LEU A 195 -12.72 -0.53 -1.60
C LEU A 195 -12.97 0.97 -1.54
N VAL A 196 -12.48 1.60 -0.48
CA VAL A 196 -12.76 3.00 -0.14
C VAL A 196 -11.82 3.95 -0.85
N ASP A 197 -10.55 3.73 -0.66
CA ASP A 197 -9.45 4.44 -1.28
C ASP A 197 -8.21 3.53 -1.38
N THR A 198 -7.34 3.88 -2.30
CA THR A 198 -6.08 3.16 -2.49
C THR A 198 -5.05 4.05 -3.17
N LYS A 199 -3.78 3.73 -2.95
CA LYS A 199 -2.62 4.39 -3.55
C LYS A 199 -2.01 3.49 -4.60
N TYR A 200 -1.66 4.06 -5.76
CA TYR A 200 -0.89 3.40 -6.80
C TYR A 200 0.39 4.16 -7.08
N GLU A 201 1.43 3.40 -7.35
CA GLU A 201 2.70 3.89 -7.84
C GLU A 201 2.97 3.38 -9.25
N PHE A 202 3.54 4.24 -10.08
CA PHE A 202 3.86 3.91 -11.45
C PHE A 202 5.33 4.20 -11.74
N GLY A 203 5.87 3.48 -12.71
CA GLY A 203 7.21 3.70 -13.22
C GLY A 203 7.25 3.54 -14.73
N LYS A 204 8.37 3.93 -15.32
CA LYS A 204 8.60 3.85 -16.75
C LYS A 204 9.74 2.90 -17.08
N ARG A 205 9.54 2.06 -18.09
CA ARG A 205 10.57 1.19 -18.66
C ARG A 205 10.34 1.09 -20.16
N ASP A 206 11.40 1.27 -20.94
CA ASP A 206 11.37 1.20 -22.40
C ASP A 206 10.24 2.03 -23.02
N GLY A 207 10.04 3.25 -22.50
CA GLY A 207 9.00 4.17 -22.96
C GLY A 207 7.57 3.83 -22.52
N LYS A 208 7.34 2.75 -21.79
CA LYS A 208 6.02 2.27 -21.35
C LYS A 208 5.82 2.48 -19.85
N VAL A 209 4.61 2.86 -19.46
CA VAL A 209 4.21 3.01 -18.05
C VAL A 209 3.79 1.66 -17.48
N TYR A 210 4.29 1.32 -16.30
CA TYR A 210 3.97 0.12 -15.53
C TYR A 210 3.43 0.49 -14.16
N LEU A 211 2.49 -0.28 -13.66
CA LEU A 211 2.16 -0.32 -12.24
C LEU A 211 3.33 -0.96 -11.50
N ILE A 212 3.81 -0.30 -10.47
CA ILE A 212 4.92 -0.80 -9.64
C ILE A 212 4.48 -0.89 -8.17
N ASP A 213 5.35 -1.41 -7.31
CA ASP A 213 5.15 -1.58 -5.88
C ASP A 213 3.97 -2.51 -5.56
N GLU A 214 3.20 -2.18 -4.55
CA GLU A 214 2.04 -2.96 -4.08
C GLU A 214 0.71 -2.44 -4.61
N VAL A 215 -0.29 -3.30 -4.60
CA VAL A 215 -1.64 -2.96 -5.03
C VAL A 215 -2.68 -3.58 -4.10
N HIS A 216 -3.65 -2.79 -3.67
CA HIS A 216 -4.82 -3.19 -2.88
C HIS A 216 -4.52 -3.90 -1.55
N THR A 217 -3.34 -3.68 -0.98
CA THR A 217 -2.97 -4.24 0.33
C THR A 217 -3.55 -3.40 1.48
N PRO A 218 -3.63 -3.92 2.69
CA PRO A 218 -4.06 -3.15 3.86
C PRO A 218 -3.17 -1.93 4.18
N ASP A 219 -1.92 -1.92 3.71
CA ASP A 219 -0.99 -0.80 3.92
C ASP A 219 -1.22 0.32 2.91
N SER A 220 -1.64 -0.01 1.68
CA SER A 220 -1.92 0.95 0.60
C SER A 220 -3.38 1.29 0.42
N SER A 221 -4.30 0.56 1.03
CA SER A 221 -5.74 0.64 0.78
C SER A 221 -6.56 0.63 2.06
N ARG A 222 -7.75 1.19 1.97
CA ARG A 222 -8.77 1.12 3.01
C ARG A 222 -9.98 0.39 2.46
N TYR A 223 -10.52 -0.53 3.25
CA TYR A 223 -11.77 -1.23 2.97
C TYR A 223 -12.77 -0.99 4.10
N PHE A 224 -14.04 -0.83 3.75
CA PHE A 224 -15.14 -0.97 4.69
C PHE A 224 -15.82 -2.32 4.50
N TYR A 225 -16.44 -2.85 5.55
CA TYR A 225 -17.41 -3.91 5.38
C TYR A 225 -18.67 -3.34 4.70
N ALA A 226 -19.18 -4.01 3.67
CA ALA A 226 -20.38 -3.60 2.97
C ALA A 226 -21.61 -3.74 3.88
N GLU A 227 -21.62 -4.80 4.70
CA GLU A 227 -22.66 -4.99 5.70
C GLU A 227 -22.60 -3.89 6.77
N GLY A 228 -23.72 -3.23 6.96
CA GLY A 228 -23.88 -2.15 7.94
C GLY A 228 -23.33 -0.78 7.50
N TYR A 229 -22.74 -0.65 6.31
CA TYR A 229 -22.20 0.63 5.85
C TYR A 229 -23.27 1.73 5.81
N GLU A 230 -24.40 1.48 5.15
CA GLU A 230 -25.47 2.47 4.98
C GLU A 230 -26.12 2.87 6.33
N GLU A 231 -26.32 1.89 7.22
CA GLU A 231 -26.88 2.14 8.55
C GLU A 231 -25.96 3.02 9.39
N LYS A 232 -24.68 2.67 9.45
CA LYS A 232 -23.67 3.46 10.19
C LYS A 232 -23.48 4.85 9.59
N PHE A 233 -23.45 4.94 8.27
CA PHE A 233 -23.34 6.21 7.57
C PHE A 233 -24.54 7.13 7.89
N ALA A 234 -25.75 6.59 7.84
CA ALA A 234 -26.97 7.36 8.17
C ALA A 234 -26.97 7.88 9.61
N LYS A 235 -26.43 7.12 10.56
CA LYS A 235 -26.29 7.48 11.97
C LYS A 235 -25.06 8.36 12.28
N GLY A 236 -24.13 8.52 11.31
CA GLY A 236 -22.85 9.20 11.55
C GLY A 236 -21.91 8.42 12.46
N GLU A 237 -22.06 7.10 12.50
CA GLU A 237 -21.20 6.19 13.27
C GLU A 237 -19.93 5.82 12.49
N PRO A 238 -18.82 5.50 13.20
CA PRO A 238 -17.61 4.99 12.56
C PRO A 238 -17.85 3.71 11.77
N GLN A 239 -17.27 3.61 10.58
CA GLN A 239 -17.37 2.43 9.75
C GLN A 239 -16.49 1.29 10.30
N LYS A 240 -16.96 0.04 10.20
CA LYS A 240 -16.10 -1.12 10.40
C LYS A 240 -15.18 -1.23 9.20
N GLN A 241 -13.87 -1.19 9.46
CA GLN A 241 -12.89 -1.09 8.38
C GLN A 241 -11.76 -2.10 8.51
N LEU A 242 -11.19 -2.46 7.36
CA LEU A 242 -9.99 -3.26 7.19
C LEU A 242 -8.89 -2.36 6.59
N SER A 243 -7.92 -1.99 7.40
CA SER A 243 -6.76 -1.18 7.03
C SER A 243 -5.81 -1.11 8.21
N LYS A 244 -4.67 -0.47 8.02
CA LYS A 244 -3.69 -0.19 9.08
C LYS A 244 -4.17 0.90 10.08
N GLU A 245 -5.37 1.45 9.92
CA GLU A 245 -5.88 2.53 10.76
C GLU A 245 -5.98 2.14 12.24
N PHE A 246 -6.23 0.86 12.56
CA PHE A 246 -6.25 0.40 13.95
C PHE A 246 -4.91 0.56 14.67
N VAL A 247 -3.79 0.44 13.95
CA VAL A 247 -2.46 0.70 14.51
C VAL A 247 -2.25 2.20 14.75
N ARG A 248 -2.69 3.04 13.81
CA ARG A 248 -2.63 4.49 13.98
C ARG A 248 -3.48 4.96 15.15
N GLN A 249 -4.70 4.43 15.28
CA GLN A 249 -5.59 4.77 16.40
C GLN A 249 -4.98 4.36 17.73
N TRP A 250 -4.42 3.16 17.81
CA TRP A 250 -3.72 2.72 19.02
C TRP A 250 -2.56 3.66 19.41
N LEU A 251 -1.76 4.08 18.44
CA LEU A 251 -0.68 5.05 18.67
C LEU A 251 -1.22 6.41 19.17
N ILE A 252 -2.31 6.91 18.58
CA ILE A 252 -2.98 8.14 18.99
C ILE A 252 -3.47 8.02 20.44
N ASP A 253 -4.11 6.91 20.81
CA ASP A 253 -4.61 6.63 22.14
C ASP A 253 -3.48 6.57 23.19
N HIS A 254 -2.25 6.27 22.73
CA HIS A 254 -1.01 6.30 23.53
C HIS A 254 -0.23 7.62 23.34
N ASN A 255 -0.88 8.69 22.86
CA ASN A 255 -0.30 10.02 22.67
C ASN A 255 0.90 10.07 21.73
N PHE A 256 0.92 9.24 20.68
CA PHE A 256 1.98 9.22 19.69
C PHE A 256 1.45 9.44 18.27
N MET A 257 1.94 10.50 17.63
CA MET A 257 1.72 10.85 16.21
C MET A 257 3.02 11.34 15.56
N ASN A 258 4.15 10.93 16.09
CA ASN A 258 5.50 11.34 15.63
C ASN A 258 5.72 12.86 15.66
N GLN A 259 5.15 13.55 16.66
CA GLN A 259 5.38 14.98 16.86
C GLN A 259 6.55 15.23 17.82
N PRO A 260 7.24 16.38 17.74
CA PRO A 260 8.33 16.72 18.63
C PRO A 260 7.93 16.57 20.11
N GLY A 261 8.77 15.88 20.90
CA GLY A 261 8.54 15.65 22.33
C GLY A 261 7.66 14.46 22.69
N GLN A 262 7.08 13.78 21.70
CA GLN A 262 6.35 12.54 21.94
C GLN A 262 7.31 11.35 22.05
N VAL A 263 6.93 10.37 22.87
CA VAL A 263 7.71 9.13 23.08
C VAL A 263 6.94 7.97 22.48
N MET A 264 7.63 7.16 21.68
CA MET A 264 7.07 5.93 21.11
C MET A 264 6.64 4.99 22.25
N PRO A 265 5.36 4.57 22.27
CA PRO A 265 4.90 3.62 23.27
C PRO A 265 5.58 2.25 23.08
N GLU A 266 5.72 1.50 24.18
CA GLU A 266 6.22 0.14 24.13
C GLU A 266 5.22 -0.76 23.39
N ILE A 267 5.73 -1.47 22.38
CA ILE A 267 4.95 -2.48 21.64
C ILE A 267 5.23 -3.83 22.28
N THR A 268 4.29 -4.32 23.08
CA THR A 268 4.41 -5.62 23.74
C THR A 268 4.30 -6.78 22.74
N ASP A 269 4.69 -7.99 23.14
CA ASP A 269 4.52 -9.19 22.33
C ASP A 269 3.03 -9.47 22.05
N GLU A 270 2.20 -9.32 23.08
CA GLU A 270 0.75 -9.52 22.97
C GLU A 270 0.10 -8.53 21.99
N TYR A 271 0.56 -7.27 22.01
CA TYR A 271 0.06 -6.30 21.04
C TYR A 271 0.52 -6.63 19.61
N ALA A 272 1.79 -6.99 19.42
CA ALA A 272 2.29 -7.40 18.11
C ALA A 272 1.56 -8.64 17.56
N GLU A 273 1.24 -9.61 18.40
CA GLU A 273 0.43 -10.78 18.05
C GLU A 273 -1.00 -10.37 17.66
N SER A 274 -1.65 -9.48 18.41
CA SER A 274 -2.98 -8.98 18.07
C SER A 274 -3.02 -8.22 16.75
N VAL A 275 -1.95 -7.50 16.42
CA VAL A 275 -1.78 -6.85 15.11
C VAL A 275 -1.59 -7.90 14.01
N SER A 276 -0.80 -8.94 14.26
CA SER A 276 -0.61 -10.06 13.33
C SER A 276 -1.95 -10.75 12.99
N ASP A 277 -2.74 -11.07 14.00
CA ASP A 277 -4.06 -11.68 13.84
C ASP A 277 -4.98 -10.80 12.95
N ARG A 278 -4.91 -9.48 13.13
CA ARG A 278 -5.63 -8.54 12.29
C ARG A 278 -5.15 -8.57 10.83
N TYR A 279 -3.85 -8.65 10.57
CA TYR A 279 -3.34 -8.77 9.21
C TYR A 279 -3.74 -10.10 8.56
N ILE A 280 -3.77 -11.20 9.32
CA ILE A 280 -4.29 -12.49 8.85
C ILE A 280 -5.78 -12.39 8.54
N GLU A 281 -6.59 -11.81 9.43
CA GLU A 281 -8.01 -11.53 9.19
C GLU A 281 -8.20 -10.72 7.88
N LEU A 282 -7.40 -9.68 7.69
CA LEU A 282 -7.40 -8.87 6.47
C LEU A 282 -7.09 -9.71 5.22
N TYR A 283 -6.08 -10.56 5.29
CA TYR A 283 -5.74 -11.47 4.19
C TYR A 283 -6.94 -12.37 3.83
N GLU A 284 -7.52 -13.03 4.80
CA GLU A 284 -8.61 -14.00 4.59
C GLU A 284 -9.87 -13.31 4.04
N HIS A 285 -10.21 -12.12 4.52
CA HIS A 285 -11.33 -11.36 3.99
C HIS A 285 -11.09 -10.82 2.58
N ILE A 286 -9.91 -10.25 2.32
CA ILE A 286 -9.61 -9.63 1.02
C ILE A 286 -9.43 -10.69 -0.06
N THR A 287 -8.77 -11.80 0.25
CA THR A 287 -8.48 -12.85 -0.74
C THR A 287 -9.59 -13.91 -0.82
N GLY A 288 -10.32 -14.14 0.27
CA GLY A 288 -11.24 -15.25 0.44
C GLY A 288 -10.52 -16.61 0.59
N GLU A 289 -9.25 -16.61 0.96
CA GLU A 289 -8.40 -17.78 1.14
C GLU A 289 -7.97 -17.88 2.60
N THR A 290 -7.88 -19.10 3.13
CA THR A 290 -7.32 -19.31 4.47
C THR A 290 -5.83 -19.03 4.46
N PHE A 291 -5.34 -18.27 5.44
CA PHE A 291 -3.93 -17.97 5.58
C PHE A 291 -3.14 -19.22 6.02
N VAL A 292 -2.09 -19.52 5.27
CA VAL A 292 -1.16 -20.63 5.59
C VAL A 292 0.21 -20.04 5.83
N PRO A 293 0.73 -20.10 7.07
CA PRO A 293 2.09 -19.65 7.36
C PRO A 293 3.12 -20.38 6.48
N ALA A 294 4.08 -19.63 5.95
CA ALA A 294 5.19 -20.23 5.21
C ALA A 294 6.00 -21.17 6.12
N PRO A 295 6.49 -22.29 5.61
CA PRO A 295 7.18 -23.28 6.40
C PRO A 295 8.58 -22.81 6.87
N GLY A 296 9.05 -23.37 7.98
CA GLY A 296 10.38 -23.14 8.54
C GLY A 296 10.44 -22.00 9.55
N ASP A 297 11.38 -22.11 10.48
CA ASP A 297 11.58 -21.12 11.55
C ASP A 297 12.52 -19.99 11.14
N ASP A 298 13.35 -20.19 10.11
CA ASP A 298 14.27 -19.21 9.56
C ASP A 298 13.76 -18.67 8.21
N ALA A 299 13.00 -17.59 8.30
CA ALA A 299 12.43 -16.93 7.13
C ALA A 299 13.52 -16.36 6.20
N ALA A 300 14.63 -15.85 6.76
CA ALA A 300 15.70 -15.28 5.95
C ALA A 300 16.40 -16.36 5.11
N ALA A 301 16.77 -17.49 5.70
CA ALA A 301 17.38 -18.59 4.97
C ALA A 301 16.46 -19.16 3.87
N ARG A 302 15.18 -19.34 4.16
CA ARG A 302 14.17 -19.78 3.17
C ARG A 302 14.08 -18.80 1.99
N ILE A 303 13.96 -17.51 2.28
CA ILE A 303 13.86 -16.45 1.26
C ILE A 303 15.10 -16.45 0.37
N GLU A 304 16.30 -16.45 0.98
CA GLU A 304 17.56 -16.44 0.23
C GLU A 304 17.67 -17.66 -0.69
N GLN A 305 17.34 -18.84 -0.19
CA GLN A 305 17.32 -20.07 -0.99
C GLN A 305 16.35 -19.98 -2.18
N ASN A 306 15.13 -19.48 -1.95
CA ASN A 306 14.10 -19.39 -2.97
C ASN A 306 14.45 -18.35 -4.05
N ILE A 307 15.04 -17.22 -3.66
CA ILE A 307 15.52 -16.21 -4.61
C ILE A 307 16.69 -16.77 -5.45
N ASN A 308 17.69 -17.39 -4.82
CA ASN A 308 18.81 -17.99 -5.54
C ASN A 308 18.35 -19.07 -6.52
N ALA A 309 17.39 -19.92 -6.12
CA ALA A 309 16.81 -20.92 -7.01
C ALA A 309 16.07 -20.31 -8.21
N PHE A 310 15.49 -19.11 -8.06
CA PHE A 310 14.85 -18.37 -9.13
C PHE A 310 15.89 -17.72 -10.08
N LEU A 311 16.92 -17.06 -9.51
CA LEU A 311 17.93 -16.33 -10.30
C LEU A 311 18.88 -17.25 -11.09
N ASN A 312 18.99 -18.52 -10.72
CA ASN A 312 19.85 -19.51 -11.40
C ASN A 312 19.10 -20.31 -12.50
N LYS A 313 17.83 -20.00 -12.78
CA LYS A 313 17.07 -20.59 -13.89
C LYS A 313 17.32 -19.88 -15.20
#